data_d339b47e2660e7aeb9b6ed4c837afbe6
#
_entry.id   d339b47e2660e7aeb9b6ed4c837afbe6
#
_cell.length_a   1.000
_cell.length_b   1.000
_cell.length_c   1.000
_cell.angle_alpha   90.00
_cell.angle_beta   90.00
_cell.angle_gamma   90.00
#
_symmetry.space_group_name_H-M   'P 1'
#
loop_
_entity.id
_entity.type
_entity.pdbx_description
1 polymer ?
#
loop_
_entity_poly.entity_id
_entity_poly.type
_entity_poly.pdbx_seq_one_letter_code
_entity_poly.pdbx_strand_id
1 'polypeptide(L)'
;MIISAKFITSLVKFDENLSSNFSEVAFLGRSNVGKSSLINSLCKQKNLAKSSATPGKTQLINFFEVACKRNEEKFNINFIDLPGFGYAKVSKNLKEIWNQNLDEFLKLRTSIKLFIHLIDSRHTHLEIDVNLNDYLKRFLRPDQK
;
A
#
# COMPACT_ATOMS: atom_id res chain seq x y z
N MET A 1 3.00 5.52 19.17
CA MET A 1 2.80 4.06 19.40
C MET A 1 1.46 3.63 18.82
N ILE A 2 1.43 2.54 18.08
CA ILE A 2 0.17 1.94 17.58
C ILE A 2 -0.51 1.19 18.75
N ILE A 3 -1.81 1.45 18.95
CA ILE A 3 -2.64 0.86 20.01
C ILE A 3 -3.42 -0.33 19.48
N SER A 4 -4.09 -0.14 18.34
CA SER A 4 -4.90 -1.16 17.69
C SER A 4 -4.99 -0.92 16.19
N ALA A 5 -5.36 -1.94 15.45
CA ALA A 5 -5.63 -1.83 14.03
C ALA A 5 -6.77 -2.79 13.66
N LYS A 6 -7.57 -2.40 12.65
CA LYS A 6 -8.66 -3.22 12.11
C LYS A 6 -8.76 -3.06 10.60
N PHE A 7 -9.12 -4.13 9.93
CA PHE A 7 -9.47 -4.09 8.51
C PHE A 7 -10.75 -3.28 8.29
N ILE A 8 -10.76 -2.44 7.27
CA ILE A 8 -11.92 -1.60 6.91
C ILE A 8 -12.58 -2.13 5.65
N THR A 9 -11.86 -2.15 4.54
CA THR A 9 -12.39 -2.53 3.23
C THR A 9 -11.27 -2.85 2.25
N SER A 10 -11.68 -3.39 1.09
CA SER A 10 -10.81 -3.58 -0.06
C SER A 10 -11.39 -2.91 -1.28
N LEU A 11 -10.54 -2.30 -2.10
CA LEU A 11 -10.91 -1.72 -3.38
C LEU A 11 -10.14 -2.40 -4.51
N VAL A 12 -10.77 -2.48 -5.69
CA VAL A 12 -10.10 -2.86 -6.96
C VAL A 12 -9.47 -1.65 -7.62
N LYS A 13 -10.13 -0.49 -7.51
CA LYS A 13 -9.75 0.78 -8.14
C LYS A 13 -10.13 1.96 -7.24
N PHE A 14 -9.75 3.16 -7.64
CA PHE A 14 -10.15 4.39 -6.95
C PHE A 14 -11.68 4.50 -6.86
N ASP A 15 -12.16 4.86 -5.68
CA ASP A 15 -13.58 5.13 -5.40
C ASP A 15 -13.68 6.47 -4.67
N GLU A 16 -14.26 7.46 -5.32
CA GLU A 16 -14.46 8.81 -4.76
C GLU A 16 -15.38 8.83 -3.53
N ASN A 17 -16.26 7.83 -3.39
CA ASN A 17 -17.16 7.70 -2.25
C ASN A 17 -16.47 7.19 -0.98
N LEU A 18 -15.29 6.56 -1.12
CA LEU A 18 -14.48 6.17 0.02
C LEU A 18 -13.59 7.34 0.46
N SER A 19 -14.18 8.31 1.12
CA SER A 19 -13.44 9.41 1.74
C SER A 19 -12.68 8.95 2.99
N SER A 20 -11.61 9.64 3.32
CA SER A 20 -10.89 9.44 4.57
C SER A 20 -10.79 10.76 5.34
N ASN A 21 -11.16 10.73 6.61
CA ASN A 21 -10.94 11.83 7.54
C ASN A 21 -9.54 11.78 8.18
N PHE A 22 -8.76 10.74 7.87
CA PHE A 22 -7.43 10.50 8.43
C PHE A 22 -6.36 10.58 7.37
N SER A 23 -5.15 10.97 7.78
CA SER A 23 -3.97 10.81 6.95
C SER A 23 -3.70 9.33 6.67
N GLU A 24 -3.22 9.04 5.48
CA GLU A 24 -3.00 7.68 5.01
C GLU A 24 -1.52 7.42 4.73
N VAL A 25 -1.10 6.20 5.05
CA VAL A 25 0.23 5.67 4.77
C VAL A 25 0.08 4.50 3.79
N ALA A 26 0.62 4.63 2.61
CA ALA A 26 0.57 3.61 1.56
C ALA A 26 1.85 2.76 1.55
N PHE A 27 1.69 1.45 1.60
CA PHE A 27 2.77 0.48 1.54
C PHE A 27 2.85 -0.13 0.15
N LEU A 28 4.02 -0.04 -0.46
CA LEU A 28 4.32 -0.58 -1.79
C LEU A 28 5.51 -1.53 -1.70
N GLY A 29 5.59 -2.43 -2.64
CA GLY A 29 6.73 -3.33 -2.76
C GLY A 29 6.43 -4.46 -3.73
N ARG A 30 7.51 -5.14 -4.17
CA ARG A 30 7.38 -6.34 -4.97
C ARG A 30 6.62 -7.44 -4.21
N SER A 31 6.02 -8.34 -4.96
CA SER A 31 5.43 -9.55 -4.39
C SER A 31 6.46 -10.28 -3.51
N ASN A 32 6.03 -10.70 -2.33
CA ASN A 32 6.85 -11.43 -1.36
C ASN A 32 8.05 -10.66 -0.78
N VAL A 33 8.07 -9.32 -0.87
CA VAL A 33 9.13 -8.49 -0.26
C VAL A 33 9.03 -8.40 1.27
N GLY A 34 7.90 -8.83 1.85
CA GLY A 34 7.65 -8.75 3.28
C GLY A 34 6.68 -7.64 3.72
N LYS A 35 5.94 -7.05 2.78
CA LYS A 35 5.01 -5.95 3.04
C LYS A 35 3.94 -6.30 4.07
N SER A 36 3.23 -7.42 3.91
CA SER A 36 2.22 -7.89 4.88
C SER A 36 2.84 -8.21 6.25
N SER A 37 4.04 -8.78 6.26
CA SER A 37 4.77 -9.05 7.50
C SER A 37 5.12 -7.77 8.25
N LEU A 38 5.53 -6.72 7.53
CA LEU A 38 5.80 -5.41 8.12
C LEU A 38 4.54 -4.79 8.72
N ILE A 39 3.44 -4.76 7.97
CA ILE A 39 2.16 -4.22 8.43
C ILE A 39 1.69 -4.96 9.70
N ASN A 40 1.72 -6.29 9.67
CA ASN A 40 1.33 -7.13 10.81
C ASN A 40 2.21 -6.87 12.03
N SER A 41 3.51 -6.71 11.82
CA SER A 41 4.47 -6.41 12.91
C SER A 41 4.23 -5.04 13.52
N LEU A 42 4.05 -4.00 12.68
CA LEU A 42 3.74 -2.65 13.15
C LEU A 42 2.45 -2.60 13.97
N CYS A 43 1.42 -3.31 13.50
CA CYS A 43 0.12 -3.38 14.17
C CYS A 43 0.06 -4.39 15.32
N LYS A 44 1.13 -5.17 15.56
CA LYS A 44 1.19 -6.24 16.55
C LYS A 44 0.05 -7.25 16.43
N GLN A 45 -0.38 -7.53 15.20
CA GLN A 45 -1.46 -8.45 14.89
C GLN A 45 -1.02 -9.46 13.84
N LYS A 46 -1.14 -10.74 14.16
CA LYS A 46 -0.93 -11.82 13.18
C LYS A 46 -2.13 -11.84 12.20
N ASN A 47 -1.86 -11.98 10.91
CA ASN A 47 -2.87 -12.13 9.86
C ASN A 47 -3.81 -10.93 9.66
N LEU A 48 -3.47 -9.72 10.09
CA LEU A 48 -4.20 -8.50 9.74
C LEU A 48 -4.10 -8.25 8.23
N ALA A 49 -2.89 -8.11 7.73
CA ALA A 49 -2.60 -8.09 6.29
C ALA A 49 -2.21 -9.49 5.82
N LYS A 50 -2.75 -9.90 4.68
CA LYS A 50 -2.49 -11.22 4.08
C LYS A 50 -1.79 -11.05 2.75
N SER A 51 -0.70 -11.78 2.53
CA SER A 51 -0.08 -11.83 1.21
C SER A 51 -0.99 -12.58 0.24
N SER A 52 -1.33 -11.95 -0.88
CA SER A 52 -2.01 -12.63 -1.98
C SER A 52 -0.97 -13.38 -2.81
N ALA A 53 -0.83 -14.67 -2.55
CA ALA A 53 0.13 -15.52 -3.24
C ALA A 53 -0.44 -16.22 -4.50
N THR A 54 -1.71 -15.99 -4.85
CA THR A 54 -2.34 -16.71 -5.96
C THR A 54 -2.23 -15.89 -7.24
N PRO A 55 -1.41 -16.32 -8.23
CA PRO A 55 -1.36 -15.70 -9.55
C PRO A 55 -2.75 -15.70 -10.22
N GLY A 56 -3.12 -14.61 -10.89
CA GLY A 56 -4.38 -14.51 -11.64
C GLY A 56 -5.60 -14.07 -10.85
N LYS A 57 -5.53 -13.91 -9.53
CA LYS A 57 -6.58 -13.26 -8.75
C LYS A 57 -6.47 -11.74 -8.85
N THR A 58 -7.62 -11.06 -8.85
CA THR A 58 -7.69 -9.60 -8.76
C THR A 58 -6.93 -9.13 -7.53
N GLN A 59 -5.98 -8.25 -7.72
CA GLN A 59 -5.22 -7.63 -6.64
C GLN A 59 -6.04 -6.52 -6.01
N LEU A 60 -6.16 -6.56 -4.69
CA LEU A 60 -6.95 -5.63 -3.92
C LEU A 60 -6.08 -4.60 -3.23
N ILE A 61 -6.61 -3.38 -3.14
CA ILE A 61 -6.09 -2.31 -2.29
C ILE A 61 -6.80 -2.44 -0.95
N ASN A 62 -6.06 -2.80 0.10
CA ASN A 62 -6.63 -3.06 1.42
C ASN A 62 -6.44 -1.88 2.34
N PHE A 63 -7.49 -1.53 3.08
CA PHE A 63 -7.50 -0.43 4.03
C PHE A 63 -7.61 -0.94 5.45
N PHE A 64 -6.76 -0.42 6.33
CA PHE A 64 -6.76 -0.69 7.77
C PHE A 64 -6.80 0.62 8.53
N GLU A 65 -7.74 0.75 9.46
CA GLU A 65 -7.74 1.86 10.41
C GLU A 65 -6.79 1.51 11.56
N VAL A 66 -5.91 2.43 11.89
CA VAL A 66 -4.87 2.26 12.89
C VAL A 66 -5.00 3.35 13.93
N ALA A 67 -5.31 2.96 15.15
CA ALA A 67 -5.33 3.86 16.30
C ALA A 67 -3.93 4.01 16.89
N CYS A 68 -3.50 5.23 17.03
CA CYS A 68 -2.18 5.62 17.50
C CYS A 68 -2.29 6.48 18.77
N LYS A 69 -1.22 6.48 19.57
CA LYS A 69 -1.02 7.38 20.70
C LYS A 69 0.35 8.03 20.60
N ARG A 70 0.40 9.34 20.77
CA ARG A 70 1.63 10.12 20.92
C ARG A 70 1.48 11.00 22.15
N ASN A 71 2.33 10.79 23.16
CA ASN A 71 2.14 11.36 24.50
C ASN A 71 0.75 10.94 25.02
N GLU A 72 -0.07 11.87 25.45
CA GLU A 72 -1.44 11.61 25.90
C GLU A 72 -2.51 11.74 24.80
N GLU A 73 -2.13 12.20 23.61
CA GLU A 73 -3.05 12.37 22.48
C GLU A 73 -3.26 11.06 21.71
N LYS A 74 -4.52 10.75 21.43
CA LYS A 74 -4.93 9.65 20.56
C LYS A 74 -5.34 10.18 19.21
N PHE A 75 -4.94 9.52 18.15
CA PHE A 75 -5.32 9.84 16.77
C PHE A 75 -5.39 8.59 15.91
N ASN A 76 -6.11 8.67 14.82
CA ASN A 76 -6.21 7.57 13.86
C ASN A 76 -5.50 7.95 12.55
N ILE A 77 -4.93 6.94 11.92
CA ILE A 77 -4.42 6.98 10.55
C ILE A 77 -4.92 5.75 9.80
N ASN A 78 -4.88 5.78 8.48
CA ASN A 78 -5.13 4.58 7.69
C ASN A 78 -3.83 4.02 7.12
N PHE A 79 -3.67 2.72 7.19
CA PHE A 79 -2.69 2.00 6.39
C PHE A 79 -3.37 1.49 5.13
N ILE A 80 -2.71 1.68 3.99
CA ILE A 80 -3.15 1.17 2.69
C ILE A 80 -2.12 0.16 2.23
N ASP A 81 -2.55 -1.08 2.12
CA ASP A 81 -1.74 -2.17 1.56
C ASP A 81 -2.03 -2.26 0.06
N LEU A 82 -1.08 -1.79 -0.74
CA LEU A 82 -1.18 -1.81 -2.18
C LEU A 82 -0.81 -3.19 -2.74
N PRO A 83 -1.37 -3.57 -3.91
CA PRO A 83 -0.99 -4.82 -4.56
C PRO A 83 0.51 -4.92 -4.78
N GLY A 84 1.08 -6.09 -4.51
CA GLY A 84 2.47 -6.37 -4.86
C GLY A 84 2.67 -6.36 -6.39
N PHE A 85 3.77 -5.81 -6.85
CA PHE A 85 4.10 -5.78 -8.28
C PHE A 85 5.18 -6.82 -8.64
N GLY A 86 5.37 -7.07 -9.93
CA GLY A 86 6.41 -7.97 -10.42
C GLY A 86 6.02 -9.45 -10.50
N TYR A 87 4.73 -9.77 -10.56
CA TYR A 87 4.29 -11.13 -10.86
C TYR A 87 4.58 -11.51 -12.31
N ALA A 88 5.54 -12.43 -12.52
CA ALA A 88 5.88 -12.93 -13.86
C ALA A 88 4.79 -13.82 -14.49
N LYS A 89 3.87 -14.38 -13.68
CA LYS A 89 2.89 -15.40 -14.09
C LYS A 89 1.49 -14.87 -14.39
N VAL A 90 1.32 -13.55 -14.54
CA VAL A 90 0.02 -12.94 -14.80
C VAL A 90 -0.08 -12.55 -16.27
N SER A 91 -1.28 -12.67 -16.87
CA SER A 91 -1.51 -12.25 -18.25
C SER A 91 -1.20 -10.77 -18.45
N LYS A 92 -0.72 -10.41 -19.66
CA LYS A 92 -0.40 -9.03 -20.00
C LYS A 92 -1.58 -8.08 -19.79
N ASN A 93 -2.79 -8.48 -20.20
CA ASN A 93 -4.00 -7.68 -20.05
C ASN A 93 -4.34 -7.40 -18.58
N LEU A 94 -4.18 -8.38 -17.70
CA LEU A 94 -4.46 -8.22 -16.29
C LEU A 94 -3.44 -7.27 -15.62
N LYS A 95 -2.17 -7.33 -16.02
CA LYS A 95 -1.14 -6.39 -15.59
C LYS A 95 -1.46 -4.95 -16.00
N GLU A 96 -1.93 -4.75 -17.23
CA GLU A 96 -2.30 -3.43 -17.74
C GLU A 96 -3.47 -2.84 -16.95
N ILE A 97 -4.52 -3.62 -16.67
CA ILE A 97 -5.66 -3.18 -15.86
C ILE A 97 -5.23 -2.82 -14.44
N TRP A 98 -4.39 -3.61 -13.82
CA TRP A 98 -3.87 -3.30 -12.49
C TRP A 98 -3.05 -2.03 -12.47
N ASN A 99 -2.18 -1.84 -13.45
CA ASN A 99 -1.35 -0.66 -13.56
C ASN A 99 -2.20 0.60 -13.74
N GLN A 100 -3.27 0.54 -14.55
CA GLN A 100 -4.18 1.65 -14.73
C GLN A 100 -4.96 1.98 -13.46
N ASN A 101 -5.55 0.97 -12.82
CA ASN A 101 -6.31 1.14 -11.58
C ASN A 101 -5.43 1.69 -10.44
N LEU A 102 -4.22 1.19 -10.32
CA LEU A 102 -3.28 1.63 -9.30
C LEU A 102 -2.75 3.05 -9.58
N ASP A 103 -2.45 3.36 -10.83
CA ASP A 103 -2.02 4.69 -11.27
C ASP A 103 -3.09 5.75 -10.94
N GLU A 104 -4.32 5.49 -11.31
CA GLU A 104 -5.45 6.36 -10.99
C GLU A 104 -5.63 6.52 -9.49
N PHE A 105 -5.60 5.42 -8.73
CA PHE A 105 -5.72 5.45 -7.28
C PHE A 105 -4.62 6.31 -6.63
N LEU A 106 -3.37 6.10 -7.00
CA LEU A 106 -2.25 6.83 -6.43
C LEU A 106 -2.28 8.33 -6.74
N LYS A 107 -2.73 8.69 -7.96
CA LYS A 107 -2.84 10.08 -8.39
C LYS A 107 -4.02 10.82 -7.78
N LEU A 108 -5.15 10.15 -7.61
CA LEU A 108 -6.39 10.78 -7.15
C LEU A 108 -6.59 10.72 -5.63
N ARG A 109 -5.93 9.78 -4.93
CA ARG A 109 -6.07 9.63 -3.47
C ARG A 109 -5.24 10.66 -2.72
N THR A 110 -5.82 11.82 -2.47
CA THR A 110 -5.13 12.97 -1.85
C THR A 110 -4.89 12.80 -0.33
N SER A 111 -5.58 11.85 0.31
CA SER A 111 -5.41 11.53 1.74
C SER A 111 -4.08 10.85 2.04
N ILE A 112 -3.42 10.23 1.05
CA ILE A 112 -2.11 9.61 1.23
C ILE A 112 -1.08 10.72 1.48
N LYS A 113 -0.38 10.61 2.62
CA LYS A 113 0.67 11.57 3.03
C LYS A 113 2.06 10.95 3.04
N LEU A 114 2.14 9.63 3.16
CA LEU A 114 3.40 8.91 3.21
C LEU A 114 3.32 7.65 2.35
N PHE A 115 4.34 7.46 1.50
CA PHE A 115 4.58 6.24 0.75
C PHE A 115 5.75 5.48 1.36
N ILE A 116 5.55 4.23 1.72
CA ILE A 116 6.60 3.34 2.20
C ILE A 116 6.87 2.30 1.12
N HIS A 117 8.00 2.43 0.44
CA HIS A 117 8.44 1.49 -0.59
C HIS A 117 9.41 0.47 0.03
N LEU A 118 8.97 -0.79 0.10
CA LEU A 118 9.79 -1.89 0.59
C LEU A 118 10.66 -2.45 -0.52
N ILE A 119 11.96 -2.52 -0.25
CA ILE A 119 12.97 -3.08 -1.16
C ILE A 119 13.64 -4.25 -0.47
N ASP A 120 13.88 -5.34 -1.20
CA ASP A 120 14.63 -6.48 -0.70
C ASP A 120 16.11 -6.09 -0.52
N SER A 121 16.60 -6.13 0.71
CA SER A 121 17.97 -5.76 1.05
C SER A 121 19.04 -6.61 0.34
N ARG A 122 18.68 -7.80 -0.12
CA ARG A 122 19.57 -8.68 -0.90
C ARG A 122 19.71 -8.24 -2.36
N HIS A 123 18.76 -7.45 -2.85
CA HIS A 123 18.63 -7.00 -4.25
C HIS A 123 18.18 -5.56 -4.32
N THR A 124 19.02 -4.62 -3.87
CA THR A 124 18.68 -3.20 -3.68
C THR A 124 18.58 -2.37 -4.96
N HIS A 125 19.08 -2.89 -6.08
CA HIS A 125 19.17 -2.14 -7.35
C HIS A 125 18.38 -2.82 -8.49
N LEU A 126 17.30 -3.53 -8.16
CA LEU A 126 16.46 -4.10 -9.21
C LEU A 126 15.76 -2.99 -9.98
N GLU A 127 15.81 -3.10 -11.31
CA GLU A 127 15.23 -2.12 -12.23
C GLU A 127 13.76 -1.83 -11.92
N ILE A 128 12.99 -2.85 -11.53
CA ILE A 128 11.58 -2.70 -11.18
C ILE A 128 11.38 -1.82 -9.95
N ASP A 129 12.24 -1.90 -8.94
CA ASP A 129 12.17 -1.06 -7.74
C ASP A 129 12.62 0.38 -8.04
N VAL A 130 13.65 0.55 -8.88
CA VAL A 130 14.12 1.86 -9.34
C VAL A 130 13.03 2.56 -10.14
N ASN A 131 12.42 1.86 -11.09
CA ASN A 131 11.34 2.40 -11.93
C ASN A 131 10.11 2.80 -11.11
N LEU A 132 9.74 2.01 -10.09
CA LEU A 132 8.64 2.39 -9.20
C LEU A 132 8.96 3.65 -8.40
N ASN A 133 10.17 3.74 -7.87
CA ASN A 133 10.61 4.90 -7.11
C ASN A 133 10.60 6.17 -7.97
N ASP A 134 11.10 6.09 -9.20
CA ASP A 134 11.09 7.21 -10.15
C ASP A 134 9.66 7.58 -10.57
N TYR A 135 8.79 6.60 -10.76
CA TYR A 135 7.38 6.81 -11.02
C TYR A 135 6.69 7.58 -9.88
N LEU A 136 6.89 7.15 -8.62
CA LEU A 136 6.32 7.83 -7.45
C LEU A 136 6.79 9.29 -7.36
N LYS A 137 8.07 9.53 -7.56
CA LYS A 137 8.65 10.88 -7.52
C LYS A 137 8.03 11.87 -8.52
N ARG A 138 7.52 11.38 -9.64
CA ARG A 138 6.93 12.24 -10.69
C ARG A 138 5.63 12.89 -10.28
N PHE A 139 4.86 12.29 -9.38
CA PHE A 139 3.54 12.82 -8.99
C PHE A 139 3.40 13.12 -7.50
N LEU A 140 4.45 12.96 -6.70
CA LEU A 140 4.40 13.35 -5.29
C LEU A 140 4.00 14.82 -5.15
N ARG A 141 2.98 15.07 -4.34
CA ARG A 141 2.57 16.41 -3.98
C ARG A 141 3.46 16.97 -2.88
N PRO A 142 3.52 18.33 -2.70
CA PRO A 142 4.37 18.94 -1.67
C PRO A 142 4.09 18.46 -0.24
N ASP A 143 2.87 18.01 0.05
CA ASP A 143 2.44 17.49 1.35
C ASP A 143 2.64 15.98 1.53
N GLN A 144 3.28 15.33 0.57
CA GLN A 144 3.58 13.89 0.54
C GLN A 144 5.09 13.62 0.67
N LYS A 145 5.40 12.46 1.23
CA LYS A 145 6.77 11.95 1.39
C LYS A 145 6.85 10.49 0.95
#